data_7882b4b3721eb3b572e0a1aba7e82581
#
_entry.id   7882b4b3721eb3b572e0a1aba7e82581
#
_cell.length_a   1.000
_cell.length_b   1.000
_cell.length_c   1.000
_cell.angle_alpha   90.00
_cell.angle_beta   90.00
_cell.angle_gamma   90.00
#
_symmetry.space_group_name_H-M   'P 1'
#
loop_
_entity.id
_entity.type
_entity.pdbx_description
1 polymer ?
#
loop_
_entity_poly.entity_id
_entity_poly.type
_entity_poly.pdbx_seq_one_letter_code
_entity_poly.pdbx_strand_id
1 'polypeptide(L)'
;MLKKRKLAAWGAVVCLLMLAMSSVTVFAAEEATEYVPKMYASFWALVPPVVAIVLALITKEVYSSLFVGIVIGGLFWSGFSFENTVLHVFQDGIVGVLTDSYNMGILVFLVILGIMVCMMNKAGGSAAFGRWASVHIKTRIGAQLATIVLGVLIFIDDYFNCLTVGSVMRPITDKHQVSRAKLAYLIDATAAPVCIIAPISSWAAAVTGFVEGEDGFSIFLRAIPFNYYALLTILTMVLLVVLKVDYGSMRVHEDNALRGDIYTTPDRPYADAQDDVVEEKGGVIDLVFPILVLIGCCIIGMLYSGGFFSGVSFVEAFSASDASVGLMLGSFFAFVITVIFYALRRVLKFTDSMACIPDGFKAMVPAILILTFAWTLKAMTDSLGAAEYVAGVMETAATGLVNFLPAIIFLVGCFLAFATGTSWGTFGILIPIVVAVFQGTNETMMIISISACMAGAVCGDHCSPISDKTIMASAGAQCNHVNHVSTQLPYAMTVAAVSFVTYVIAGFVQNAWICLPIGIILMTGTLFVIRAITGKEE
;
A
#
# COMPACT_ATOMS: atom_id res chain seq x y z
N MET A 1 27.84 -3.69 -43.64
CA MET A 1 27.69 -5.17 -43.58
C MET A 1 27.20 -5.69 -42.21
N LEU A 2 27.62 -5.14 -41.06
CA LEU A 2 27.18 -5.61 -39.72
C LEU A 2 25.67 -5.47 -39.42
N LYS A 3 24.99 -4.42 -39.91
CA LYS A 3 23.54 -4.22 -39.71
C LYS A 3 22.70 -5.27 -40.42
N LYS A 4 23.09 -5.71 -41.64
CA LYS A 4 22.40 -6.77 -42.39
C LYS A 4 22.56 -8.16 -41.74
N ARG A 5 23.72 -8.46 -41.13
CA ARG A 5 23.93 -9.72 -40.38
C ARG A 5 23.12 -9.79 -39.08
N LYS A 6 22.95 -8.70 -38.38
CA LYS A 6 22.09 -8.64 -37.16
C LYS A 6 20.61 -8.84 -37.56
N LEU A 7 20.14 -8.21 -38.64
CA LEU A 7 18.77 -8.38 -39.12
C LEU A 7 18.48 -9.82 -39.57
N ALA A 8 19.44 -10.48 -40.25
CA ALA A 8 19.32 -11.88 -40.64
C ALA A 8 19.33 -12.83 -39.43
N ALA A 9 20.12 -12.53 -38.39
CA ALA A 9 20.12 -13.33 -37.17
C ALA A 9 18.78 -13.20 -36.41
N TRP A 10 18.21 -11.99 -36.33
CA TRP A 10 16.87 -11.79 -35.75
C TRP A 10 15.77 -12.46 -36.58
N GLY A 11 15.86 -12.40 -37.89
CA GLY A 11 14.94 -13.13 -38.78
C GLY A 11 15.01 -14.66 -38.61
N ALA A 12 16.20 -15.22 -38.41
CA ALA A 12 16.38 -16.63 -38.12
C ALA A 12 15.81 -17.05 -36.75
N VAL A 13 15.97 -16.21 -35.72
CA VAL A 13 15.39 -16.45 -34.39
C VAL A 13 13.85 -16.39 -34.44
N VAL A 14 13.28 -15.43 -35.16
CA VAL A 14 11.82 -15.33 -35.34
C VAL A 14 11.27 -16.51 -36.14
N CYS A 15 11.97 -16.97 -37.23
CA CYS A 15 11.58 -18.18 -37.97
C CYS A 15 11.69 -19.46 -37.14
N LEU A 16 12.71 -19.59 -36.27
CA LEU A 16 12.84 -20.72 -35.35
C LEU A 16 11.72 -20.72 -34.30
N LEU A 17 11.34 -19.55 -33.79
CA LEU A 17 10.20 -19.39 -32.88
C LEU A 17 8.87 -19.73 -33.59
N MET A 18 8.68 -19.30 -34.85
CA MET A 18 7.48 -19.65 -35.62
C MET A 18 7.43 -21.14 -36.00
N LEU A 19 8.55 -21.78 -36.27
CA LEU A 19 8.62 -23.22 -36.52
C LEU A 19 8.38 -24.05 -35.26
N ALA A 20 8.81 -23.56 -34.10
CA ALA A 20 8.48 -24.14 -32.79
C ALA A 20 6.98 -24.01 -32.45
N MET A 21 6.33 -22.93 -32.89
CA MET A 21 4.88 -22.73 -32.73
C MET A 21 4.01 -23.53 -33.71
N SER A 22 4.53 -23.96 -34.84
CA SER A 22 3.76 -24.74 -35.84
C SER A 22 3.66 -26.24 -35.54
N SER A 23 4.31 -26.73 -34.48
CA SER A 23 4.21 -28.12 -34.02
C SER A 23 3.16 -28.33 -32.92
N VAL A 24 2.30 -27.35 -32.66
CA VAL A 24 1.18 -27.51 -31.69
C VAL A 24 0.07 -28.31 -32.35
N THR A 25 0.11 -29.60 -32.18
CA THR A 25 -1.03 -30.48 -32.47
C THR A 25 -2.13 -30.20 -31.46
N VAL A 26 -3.30 -29.82 -31.98
CA VAL A 26 -4.53 -29.69 -31.16
C VAL A 26 -4.89 -31.09 -30.69
N PHE A 27 -4.62 -31.39 -29.42
CA PHE A 27 -5.15 -32.57 -28.75
C PHE A 27 -6.62 -32.34 -28.42
N ALA A 28 -7.47 -33.24 -28.86
CA ALA A 28 -8.86 -33.37 -28.45
C ALA A 28 -8.90 -33.63 -26.93
N ALA A 29 -9.89 -33.04 -26.26
CA ALA A 29 -10.11 -33.21 -24.83
C ALA A 29 -10.38 -34.70 -24.52
N GLU A 30 -9.40 -35.40 -24.00
CA GLU A 30 -9.61 -36.54 -23.11
C GLU A 30 -10.12 -36.04 -21.77
N GLU A 31 -11.06 -36.77 -21.14
CA GLU A 31 -11.53 -36.49 -19.80
C GLU A 31 -10.32 -36.30 -18.85
N ALA A 32 -10.11 -35.07 -18.42
CA ALA A 32 -8.95 -34.71 -17.63
C ALA A 32 -9.07 -35.36 -16.25
N THR A 33 -8.31 -36.43 -16.05
CA THR A 33 -7.88 -36.78 -14.67
C THR A 33 -7.17 -35.57 -14.12
N GLU A 34 -7.66 -35.06 -12.99
CA GLU A 34 -7.12 -33.87 -12.31
C GLU A 34 -5.60 -34.05 -12.15
N TYR A 35 -4.85 -33.17 -12.81
CA TYR A 35 -3.39 -33.28 -12.82
C TYR A 35 -2.84 -32.87 -11.45
N VAL A 36 -2.30 -33.81 -10.71
CA VAL A 36 -1.62 -33.53 -9.42
C VAL A 36 -0.12 -33.41 -9.66
N PRO A 37 0.50 -32.25 -9.41
CA PRO A 37 1.93 -32.06 -9.57
C PRO A 37 2.73 -33.00 -8.66
N LYS A 38 3.89 -33.48 -9.11
CA LYS A 38 4.79 -34.30 -8.27
C LYS A 38 5.27 -33.61 -7.00
N MET A 39 5.28 -32.27 -6.99
CA MET A 39 5.70 -31.42 -5.88
C MET A 39 4.53 -30.89 -5.07
N TYR A 40 3.31 -31.38 -5.32
CA TYR A 40 2.10 -30.97 -4.62
C TYR A 40 2.19 -31.25 -3.11
N ALA A 41 1.69 -30.30 -2.31
CA ALA A 41 1.64 -30.34 -0.84
C ALA A 41 3.00 -30.71 -0.20
N SER A 42 4.09 -30.17 -0.73
CA SER A 42 5.45 -30.41 -0.28
C SER A 42 6.19 -29.08 0.01
N PHE A 43 7.37 -29.16 0.63
CA PHE A 43 8.24 -27.99 0.85
C PHE A 43 8.46 -27.17 -0.44
N TRP A 44 8.46 -27.81 -1.60
CA TRP A 44 8.64 -27.14 -2.88
C TRP A 44 7.53 -26.15 -3.25
N ALA A 45 6.34 -26.31 -2.66
CA ALA A 45 5.24 -25.35 -2.85
C ALA A 45 5.56 -23.95 -2.28
N LEU A 46 6.43 -23.85 -1.28
CA LEU A 46 6.86 -22.57 -0.68
C LEU A 46 8.08 -21.96 -1.38
N VAL A 47 8.75 -22.68 -2.26
CA VAL A 47 9.97 -22.19 -2.94
C VAL A 47 9.68 -20.99 -3.87
N PRO A 48 8.61 -20.96 -4.69
CA PRO A 48 8.31 -19.83 -5.56
C PRO A 48 8.22 -18.49 -4.81
N PRO A 49 7.39 -18.34 -3.75
CA PRO A 49 7.33 -17.09 -3.00
C PRO A 49 8.63 -16.78 -2.25
N VAL A 50 9.33 -17.78 -1.69
CA VAL A 50 10.62 -17.58 -1.02
C VAL A 50 11.68 -17.06 -2.01
N VAL A 51 11.75 -17.61 -3.21
CA VAL A 51 12.67 -17.13 -4.25
C VAL A 51 12.32 -15.70 -4.66
N ALA A 52 11.04 -15.37 -4.85
CA ALA A 52 10.62 -14.01 -5.12
C ALA A 52 11.09 -13.03 -4.02
N ILE A 53 10.92 -13.40 -2.74
CA ILE A 53 11.37 -12.61 -1.59
C ILE A 53 12.89 -12.42 -1.61
N VAL A 54 13.65 -13.52 -1.74
CA VAL A 54 15.12 -13.48 -1.71
C VAL A 54 15.67 -12.65 -2.88
N LEU A 55 15.11 -12.82 -4.08
CA LEU A 55 15.51 -12.03 -5.23
C LEU A 55 15.17 -10.54 -5.03
N ALA A 56 14.00 -10.20 -4.51
CA ALA A 56 13.64 -8.81 -4.22
C ALA A 56 14.61 -8.16 -3.22
N LEU A 57 15.04 -8.91 -2.19
CA LEU A 57 16.05 -8.44 -1.23
C LEU A 57 17.42 -8.17 -1.88
N ILE A 58 17.83 -9.01 -2.84
CA ILE A 58 19.14 -8.90 -3.50
C ILE A 58 19.12 -7.85 -4.60
N THR A 59 18.11 -7.88 -5.47
CA THR A 59 18.05 -7.03 -6.68
C THR A 59 17.46 -5.66 -6.43
N LYS A 60 16.68 -5.49 -5.33
CA LYS A 60 15.86 -4.30 -5.02
C LYS A 60 14.85 -3.98 -6.13
N GLU A 61 14.43 -5.00 -6.88
CA GLU A 61 13.50 -4.90 -7.99
C GLU A 61 12.37 -5.92 -7.81
N VAL A 62 11.11 -5.44 -7.75
CA VAL A 62 9.95 -6.27 -7.38
C VAL A 62 9.38 -7.01 -8.57
N TYR A 63 9.26 -6.37 -9.74
CA TYR A 63 8.59 -6.97 -10.89
C TYR A 63 9.31 -8.23 -11.40
N SER A 64 10.63 -8.12 -11.61
CA SER A 64 11.43 -9.27 -12.05
C SER A 64 11.47 -10.36 -10.99
N SER A 65 11.51 -10.00 -9.71
CA SER A 65 11.54 -10.95 -8.60
C SER A 65 10.25 -11.75 -8.50
N LEU A 66 9.09 -11.10 -8.58
CA LEU A 66 7.78 -11.75 -8.63
C LEU A 66 7.68 -12.65 -9.87
N PHE A 67 8.10 -12.15 -11.05
CA PHE A 67 8.05 -12.92 -12.29
C PHE A 67 8.91 -14.19 -12.23
N VAL A 68 10.11 -14.13 -11.66
CA VAL A 68 10.95 -15.32 -11.47
C VAL A 68 10.28 -16.33 -10.54
N GLY A 69 9.69 -15.87 -9.43
CA GLY A 69 8.91 -16.74 -8.56
C GLY A 69 7.74 -17.43 -9.28
N ILE A 70 7.00 -16.66 -10.10
CA ILE A 70 5.90 -17.18 -10.93
C ILE A 70 6.39 -18.28 -11.87
N VAL A 71 7.50 -18.03 -12.59
CA VAL A 71 8.08 -19.01 -13.52
C VAL A 71 8.52 -20.27 -12.79
N ILE A 72 9.14 -20.16 -11.62
CA ILE A 72 9.53 -21.32 -10.79
C ILE A 72 8.29 -22.10 -10.36
N GLY A 73 7.22 -21.44 -9.94
CA GLY A 73 5.95 -22.07 -9.59
C GLY A 73 5.39 -22.89 -10.75
N GLY A 74 5.33 -22.30 -11.96
CA GLY A 74 4.90 -22.98 -13.16
C GLY A 74 5.80 -24.17 -13.55
N LEU A 75 7.14 -24.04 -13.39
CA LEU A 75 8.08 -25.14 -13.62
C LEU A 75 7.84 -26.32 -12.68
N PHE A 76 7.61 -26.05 -11.41
CA PHE A 76 7.37 -27.09 -10.40
C PHE A 76 6.01 -27.77 -10.63
N TRP A 77 5.00 -27.00 -10.99
CA TRP A 77 3.69 -27.54 -11.33
C TRP A 77 3.74 -28.45 -12.56
N SER A 78 4.40 -28.00 -13.62
CA SER A 78 4.48 -28.73 -14.89
C SER A 78 5.47 -29.91 -14.91
N GLY A 79 6.25 -30.12 -13.81
CA GLY A 79 7.34 -31.09 -13.78
C GLY A 79 8.47 -30.77 -14.77
N PHE A 80 8.79 -29.48 -14.95
CA PHE A 80 9.80 -28.90 -15.85
C PHE A 80 9.48 -29.06 -17.35
N SER A 81 8.21 -29.26 -17.71
CA SER A 81 7.77 -29.16 -19.10
C SER A 81 7.69 -27.72 -19.53
N PHE A 82 8.43 -27.30 -20.56
CA PHE A 82 8.44 -25.92 -21.04
C PHE A 82 7.06 -25.44 -21.48
N GLU A 83 6.39 -26.24 -22.34
CA GLU A 83 5.07 -25.92 -22.87
C GLU A 83 4.03 -25.75 -21.75
N ASN A 84 3.93 -26.76 -20.87
CA ASN A 84 2.99 -26.71 -19.75
C ASN A 84 3.31 -25.59 -18.76
N THR A 85 4.60 -25.26 -18.54
CA THR A 85 5.00 -24.11 -17.72
C THR A 85 4.46 -22.81 -18.32
N VAL A 86 4.68 -22.58 -19.60
CA VAL A 86 4.23 -21.37 -20.27
C VAL A 86 2.70 -21.27 -20.25
N LEU A 87 2.01 -22.34 -20.58
CA LEU A 87 0.54 -22.36 -20.55
C LEU A 87 0.01 -22.08 -19.15
N HIS A 88 0.52 -22.77 -18.13
CA HIS A 88 0.09 -22.58 -16.74
C HIS A 88 0.35 -21.17 -16.22
N VAL A 89 1.55 -20.61 -16.46
CA VAL A 89 1.89 -19.26 -16.04
C VAL A 89 1.03 -18.18 -16.72
N PHE A 90 0.84 -18.29 -18.04
CA PHE A 90 0.13 -17.25 -18.78
C PHE A 90 -1.38 -17.45 -18.80
N GLN A 91 -1.86 -18.66 -19.03
CA GLN A 91 -3.29 -18.93 -19.17
C GLN A 91 -3.96 -19.05 -17.81
N ASP A 92 -3.47 -19.95 -16.94
CA ASP A 92 -4.07 -20.17 -15.62
C ASP A 92 -3.64 -19.09 -14.61
N GLY A 93 -2.39 -18.61 -14.74
CA GLY A 93 -1.84 -17.53 -13.94
C GLY A 93 -2.32 -16.15 -14.40
N ILE A 94 -1.58 -15.47 -15.28
CA ILE A 94 -1.81 -14.05 -15.63
C ILE A 94 -3.21 -13.81 -16.19
N VAL A 95 -3.64 -14.59 -17.20
CA VAL A 95 -4.97 -14.42 -17.80
C VAL A 95 -6.05 -14.84 -16.81
N GLY A 96 -5.86 -15.95 -16.09
CA GLY A 96 -6.80 -16.43 -15.09
C GLY A 96 -7.09 -15.37 -14.04
N VAL A 97 -6.08 -14.75 -13.43
CA VAL A 97 -6.25 -13.72 -12.40
C VAL A 97 -6.83 -12.40 -12.93
N LEU A 98 -6.56 -12.06 -14.20
CA LEU A 98 -7.13 -10.85 -14.83
C LEU A 98 -8.57 -11.06 -15.33
N THR A 99 -8.98 -12.30 -15.59
CA THR A 99 -10.37 -12.61 -15.97
C THR A 99 -11.27 -12.88 -14.77
N ASP A 100 -10.69 -12.99 -13.58
CA ASP A 100 -11.44 -13.05 -12.35
C ASP A 100 -12.21 -11.75 -12.09
N SER A 101 -13.52 -11.86 -11.88
CA SER A 101 -14.41 -10.69 -11.75
C SER A 101 -14.12 -9.85 -10.52
N TYR A 102 -13.71 -10.50 -9.42
CA TYR A 102 -13.36 -9.82 -8.19
C TYR A 102 -12.08 -9.00 -8.36
N ASN A 103 -11.02 -9.60 -8.89
CA ASN A 103 -9.77 -8.93 -9.18
C ASN A 103 -9.97 -7.75 -10.16
N MET A 104 -10.73 -7.98 -11.22
CA MET A 104 -11.01 -6.95 -12.22
C MET A 104 -11.78 -5.77 -11.62
N GLY A 105 -12.75 -6.00 -10.74
CA GLY A 105 -13.47 -4.91 -10.06
C GLY A 105 -12.55 -4.05 -9.18
N ILE A 106 -11.58 -4.68 -8.49
CA ILE A 106 -10.54 -3.97 -7.73
C ILE A 106 -9.67 -3.09 -8.65
N LEU A 107 -9.24 -3.63 -9.81
CA LEU A 107 -8.45 -2.84 -10.76
C LEU A 107 -9.23 -1.65 -11.33
N VAL A 108 -10.52 -1.83 -11.64
CA VAL A 108 -11.40 -0.75 -12.10
C VAL A 108 -11.53 0.34 -11.04
N PHE A 109 -11.74 -0.06 -9.77
CA PHE A 109 -11.78 0.87 -8.64
C PHE A 109 -10.50 1.72 -8.55
N LEU A 110 -9.32 1.09 -8.62
CA LEU A 110 -8.03 1.78 -8.59
C LEU A 110 -7.89 2.81 -9.71
N VAL A 111 -8.27 2.43 -10.93
CA VAL A 111 -8.21 3.34 -12.09
C VAL A 111 -9.11 4.55 -11.88
N ILE A 112 -10.35 4.35 -11.43
CA ILE A 112 -11.30 5.45 -11.17
C ILE A 112 -10.77 6.37 -10.07
N LEU A 113 -10.18 5.81 -9.01
CA LEU A 113 -9.52 6.61 -7.97
C LEU A 113 -8.42 7.51 -8.56
N GLY A 114 -7.53 6.96 -9.36
CA GLY A 114 -6.47 7.72 -10.02
C GLY A 114 -7.02 8.87 -10.89
N ILE A 115 -8.13 8.63 -11.59
CA ILE A 115 -8.81 9.65 -12.40
C ILE A 115 -9.37 10.78 -11.51
N MET A 116 -10.08 10.43 -10.43
CA MET A 116 -10.64 11.41 -9.50
C MET A 116 -9.57 12.28 -8.85
N VAL A 117 -8.45 11.67 -8.47
CA VAL A 117 -7.27 12.37 -7.94
C VAL A 117 -6.73 13.40 -8.94
N CYS A 118 -6.54 13.01 -10.20
CA CYS A 118 -6.11 13.92 -11.26
C CYS A 118 -7.09 15.10 -11.42
N MET A 119 -8.39 14.82 -11.39
CA MET A 119 -9.43 15.86 -11.50
C MET A 119 -9.39 16.84 -10.32
N MET A 120 -9.27 16.37 -9.08
CA MET A 120 -9.19 17.22 -7.88
C MET A 120 -7.98 18.18 -7.94
N ASN A 121 -6.84 17.70 -8.43
CA ASN A 121 -5.65 18.52 -8.63
C ASN A 121 -5.86 19.57 -9.73
N LYS A 122 -6.33 19.17 -10.91
CA LYS A 122 -6.60 20.10 -12.03
C LYS A 122 -7.71 21.12 -11.70
N ALA A 123 -8.67 20.76 -10.85
CA ALA A 123 -9.71 21.69 -10.39
C ALA A 123 -9.19 22.77 -9.41
N GLY A 124 -7.93 22.65 -8.95
CA GLY A 124 -7.32 23.60 -8.03
C GLY A 124 -7.81 23.49 -6.58
N GLY A 125 -8.51 22.40 -6.24
CA GLY A 125 -9.05 22.16 -4.89
C GLY A 125 -7.96 22.10 -3.81
N SER A 126 -6.87 21.39 -4.09
CA SER A 126 -5.72 21.27 -3.18
C SER A 126 -5.08 22.63 -2.86
N ALA A 127 -4.85 23.45 -3.89
CA ALA A 127 -4.29 24.79 -3.72
C ALA A 127 -5.22 25.74 -2.96
N ALA A 128 -6.53 25.67 -3.21
CA ALA A 128 -7.52 26.46 -2.50
C ALA A 128 -7.55 26.11 -1.01
N PHE A 129 -7.43 24.82 -0.68
CA PHE A 129 -7.33 24.37 0.71
C PHE A 129 -6.07 24.93 1.38
N GLY A 130 -4.94 24.93 0.70
CA GLY A 130 -3.69 25.51 1.22
C GLY A 130 -3.83 27.00 1.53
N ARG A 131 -4.45 27.79 0.62
CA ARG A 131 -4.73 29.19 0.88
C ARG A 131 -5.65 29.41 2.08
N TRP A 132 -6.70 28.62 2.20
CA TRP A 132 -7.61 28.66 3.36
C TRP A 132 -6.88 28.36 4.67
N ALA A 133 -6.10 27.31 4.70
CA ALA A 133 -5.33 26.88 5.87
C ALA A 133 -4.33 27.95 6.30
N SER A 134 -3.65 28.63 5.36
CA SER A 134 -2.66 29.68 5.69
C SER A 134 -3.22 30.89 6.44
N VAL A 135 -4.51 31.17 6.30
CA VAL A 135 -5.20 32.27 6.99
C VAL A 135 -5.66 31.85 8.40
N HIS A 136 -6.02 30.58 8.58
CA HIS A 136 -6.63 30.11 9.84
C HIS A 136 -5.61 29.54 10.83
N ILE A 137 -4.44 29.12 10.38
CA ILE A 137 -3.40 28.52 11.20
C ILE A 137 -2.44 29.61 11.71
N LYS A 138 -2.26 29.73 13.02
CA LYS A 138 -1.49 30.82 13.66
C LYS A 138 -0.28 30.36 14.46
N THR A 139 -0.10 29.07 14.72
CA THR A 139 0.95 28.55 15.57
C THR A 139 1.71 27.41 14.92
N ARG A 140 2.98 27.19 15.33
CA ARG A 140 3.82 26.07 14.86
C ARG A 140 3.18 24.72 15.13
N ILE A 141 2.60 24.52 16.33
CA ILE A 141 1.84 23.31 16.66
C ILE A 141 0.62 23.20 15.74
N GLY A 142 -0.12 24.29 15.55
CA GLY A 142 -1.28 24.31 14.66
C GLY A 142 -0.94 23.96 13.22
N ALA A 143 0.20 24.41 12.71
CA ALA A 143 0.67 24.06 11.36
C ALA A 143 0.96 22.55 11.23
N GLN A 144 1.64 21.94 12.20
CA GLN A 144 1.93 20.51 12.20
C GLN A 144 0.66 19.66 12.38
N LEU A 145 -0.24 20.04 13.33
CA LEU A 145 -1.51 19.34 13.50
C LEU A 145 -2.41 19.45 12.28
N ALA A 146 -2.46 20.62 11.61
CA ALA A 146 -3.19 20.78 10.36
C ALA A 146 -2.61 19.90 9.24
N THR A 147 -1.28 19.73 9.19
CA THR A 147 -0.62 18.80 8.26
C THR A 147 -1.09 17.36 8.53
N ILE A 148 -1.09 16.93 9.79
CA ILE A 148 -1.56 15.60 10.19
C ILE A 148 -3.04 15.42 9.81
N VAL A 149 -3.89 16.40 10.16
CA VAL A 149 -5.33 16.32 9.83
C VAL A 149 -5.57 16.25 8.32
N LEU A 150 -4.87 17.07 7.54
CA LEU A 150 -4.98 17.01 6.08
C LEU A 150 -4.51 15.67 5.54
N GLY A 151 -3.38 15.14 6.02
CA GLY A 151 -2.87 13.83 5.63
C GLY A 151 -3.86 12.72 5.97
N VAL A 152 -4.47 12.74 7.16
CA VAL A 152 -5.51 11.78 7.54
C VAL A 152 -6.76 11.91 6.68
N LEU A 153 -7.15 13.11 6.26
CA LEU A 153 -8.31 13.32 5.39
C LEU A 153 -8.07 12.84 3.95
N ILE A 154 -6.82 12.82 3.49
CA ILE A 154 -6.43 12.33 2.16
C ILE A 154 -5.99 10.87 2.27
N PHE A 155 -6.88 10.01 2.72
CA PHE A 155 -6.62 8.58 3.00
C PHE A 155 -6.83 7.65 1.80
N ILE A 156 -7.20 8.18 0.64
CA ILE A 156 -7.64 7.40 -0.51
C ILE A 156 -6.47 6.68 -1.17
N ASP A 157 -5.36 7.41 -1.31
CA ASP A 157 -4.15 6.93 -1.97
C ASP A 157 -2.92 7.61 -1.37
N ASP A 158 -1.86 6.86 -1.12
CA ASP A 158 -0.66 7.31 -0.44
C ASP A 158 0.23 8.21 -1.32
N TYR A 159 0.32 7.96 -2.62
CA TYR A 159 1.06 8.83 -3.55
C TYR A 159 0.41 10.20 -3.66
N PHE A 160 -0.92 10.21 -3.81
CA PHE A 160 -1.67 11.45 -3.81
C PHE A 160 -1.53 12.22 -2.51
N ASN A 161 -1.58 11.53 -1.37
CA ASN A 161 -1.35 12.11 -0.06
C ASN A 161 0.00 12.84 -0.03
N CYS A 162 1.10 12.13 -0.36
CA CYS A 162 2.45 12.67 -0.32
C CYS A 162 2.60 14.00 -1.09
N LEU A 163 2.13 14.04 -2.32
CA LEU A 163 2.29 15.22 -3.19
C LEU A 163 1.34 16.35 -2.80
N THR A 164 0.07 16.01 -2.48
CA THR A 164 -0.95 17.02 -2.17
C THR A 164 -0.70 17.67 -0.81
N VAL A 165 -0.50 16.87 0.25
CA VAL A 165 -0.22 17.42 1.59
C VAL A 165 1.04 18.27 1.57
N GLY A 166 2.08 17.80 0.86
CA GLY A 166 3.33 18.55 0.70
C GLY A 166 3.12 19.90 0.03
N SER A 167 2.51 19.92 -1.14
CA SER A 167 2.29 21.16 -1.90
C SER A 167 1.43 22.18 -1.15
N VAL A 168 0.43 21.69 -0.39
CA VAL A 168 -0.52 22.52 0.35
C VAL A 168 0.09 23.05 1.64
N MET A 169 0.80 22.22 2.41
CA MET A 169 1.24 22.57 3.76
C MET A 169 2.62 23.21 3.81
N ARG A 170 3.46 23.03 2.78
CA ARG A 170 4.80 23.60 2.71
C ARG A 170 4.85 25.10 2.98
N PRO A 171 4.06 25.98 2.32
CA PRO A 171 4.11 27.42 2.60
C PRO A 171 3.70 27.77 4.03
N ILE A 172 2.84 26.94 4.64
CA ILE A 172 2.33 27.15 6.00
C ILE A 172 3.39 26.75 7.02
N THR A 173 4.00 25.58 6.83
CA THR A 173 5.04 25.06 7.72
C THR A 173 6.31 25.92 7.68
N ASP A 174 6.71 26.41 6.50
CA ASP A 174 7.84 27.34 6.34
C ASP A 174 7.61 28.63 7.14
N LYS A 175 6.42 29.24 6.99
CA LYS A 175 6.04 30.45 7.73
C LYS A 175 6.12 30.24 9.26
N HIS A 176 5.87 29.03 9.73
CA HIS A 176 5.89 28.69 11.15
C HIS A 176 7.20 28.02 11.61
N GLN A 177 8.26 28.15 10.80
CA GLN A 177 9.61 27.65 11.14
C GLN A 177 9.62 26.15 11.50
N VAL A 178 8.85 25.34 10.79
CA VAL A 178 8.94 23.87 10.83
C VAL A 178 9.92 23.42 9.76
N SER A 179 10.85 22.54 10.08
CA SER A 179 11.84 22.09 9.10
C SER A 179 11.20 21.31 7.95
N ARG A 180 11.83 21.37 6.77
CA ARG A 180 11.38 20.59 5.62
C ARG A 180 11.46 19.09 5.89
N ALA A 181 12.42 18.65 6.70
CA ALA A 181 12.54 17.27 7.16
C ALA A 181 11.36 16.84 8.04
N LYS A 182 10.92 17.71 8.96
CA LYS A 182 9.73 17.44 9.78
C LYS A 182 8.45 17.41 8.97
N LEU A 183 8.30 18.33 8.01
CA LEU A 183 7.18 18.29 7.06
C LEU A 183 7.17 16.99 6.27
N ALA A 184 8.31 16.57 5.70
CA ALA A 184 8.42 15.33 4.97
C ALA A 184 8.04 14.11 5.82
N TYR A 185 8.48 14.05 7.09
CA TYR A 185 8.07 13.01 8.04
C TYR A 185 6.56 13.01 8.28
N LEU A 186 5.93 14.17 8.50
CA LEU A 186 4.49 14.23 8.74
C LEU A 186 3.67 13.78 7.51
N ILE A 187 4.16 14.09 6.31
CA ILE A 187 3.57 13.65 5.05
C ILE A 187 3.66 12.13 4.93
N ASP A 188 4.87 11.58 5.01
CA ASP A 188 5.14 10.15 4.84
C ASP A 188 4.39 9.31 5.90
N ALA A 189 4.44 9.75 7.16
CA ALA A 189 3.76 9.09 8.27
C ALA A 189 2.22 9.21 8.25
N THR A 190 1.64 10.11 7.46
CA THR A 190 0.18 10.17 7.20
C THR A 190 -0.23 9.56 5.86
N ALA A 191 0.70 9.19 5.00
CA ALA A 191 0.41 8.55 3.73
C ALA A 191 0.07 7.06 3.92
N ALA A 192 1.05 6.18 3.81
CA ALA A 192 0.82 4.73 3.93
C ALA A 192 0.19 4.28 5.26
N PRO A 193 0.60 4.80 6.46
CA PRO A 193 -0.03 4.39 7.72
C PRO A 193 -1.52 4.73 7.83
N VAL A 194 -1.97 5.80 7.20
CA VAL A 194 -3.40 6.15 7.20
C VAL A 194 -4.15 5.35 6.15
N CYS A 195 -3.60 5.23 4.94
CA CYS A 195 -4.25 4.50 3.85
C CYS A 195 -4.48 3.02 4.21
N ILE A 196 -3.53 2.39 4.93
CA ILE A 196 -3.61 0.97 5.28
C ILE A 196 -4.64 0.64 6.37
N ILE A 197 -5.17 1.63 7.06
CA ILE A 197 -6.27 1.47 8.04
C ILE A 197 -7.56 2.16 7.59
N ALA A 198 -7.57 2.79 6.43
CA ALA A 198 -8.75 3.42 5.87
C ALA A 198 -9.60 2.40 5.10
N PRO A 199 -10.88 2.21 5.46
CA PRO A 199 -11.74 1.20 4.83
C PRO A 199 -11.96 1.40 3.33
N ILE A 200 -11.82 2.63 2.85
CA ILE A 200 -12.05 3.01 1.45
C ILE A 200 -10.76 3.63 0.93
N SER A 201 -9.79 2.78 0.63
CA SER A 201 -8.49 3.18 0.09
C SER A 201 -8.04 2.20 -0.99
N SER A 202 -7.03 2.59 -1.76
CA SER A 202 -6.34 1.69 -2.68
C SER A 202 -5.79 0.44 -1.96
N TRP A 203 -5.40 0.59 -0.70
CA TRP A 203 -4.87 -0.49 0.14
C TRP A 203 -5.95 -1.48 0.58
N ALA A 204 -7.14 -0.99 0.98
CA ALA A 204 -8.27 -1.87 1.31
C ALA A 204 -8.64 -2.74 0.11
N ALA A 205 -8.70 -2.14 -1.07
CA ALA A 205 -8.95 -2.86 -2.31
C ALA A 205 -7.91 -3.96 -2.58
N ALA A 206 -6.61 -3.64 -2.41
CA ALA A 206 -5.54 -4.59 -2.64
C ALA A 206 -5.56 -5.77 -1.67
N VAL A 207 -5.66 -5.48 -0.36
CA VAL A 207 -5.67 -6.52 0.69
C VAL A 207 -6.87 -7.46 0.51
N THR A 208 -8.04 -6.90 0.18
CA THR A 208 -9.25 -7.67 -0.10
C THR A 208 -9.03 -8.69 -1.22
N GLY A 209 -8.27 -8.33 -2.27
CA GLY A 209 -7.98 -9.20 -3.40
C GLY A 209 -7.01 -10.37 -3.12
N PHE A 210 -6.38 -10.43 -1.96
CA PHE A 210 -5.49 -11.54 -1.59
C PHE A 210 -6.17 -12.61 -0.72
N VAL A 211 -7.40 -12.40 -0.30
CA VAL A 211 -8.13 -13.31 0.59
C VAL A 211 -9.31 -13.91 -0.18
N GLU A 212 -9.07 -15.04 -0.85
CA GLU A 212 -10.12 -15.77 -1.57
C GLU A 212 -10.93 -16.67 -0.65
N GLY A 213 -12.22 -16.84 -0.96
CA GLY A 213 -13.12 -17.78 -0.26
C GLY A 213 -13.68 -17.26 1.06
N GLU A 214 -13.23 -16.10 1.52
CA GLU A 214 -13.79 -15.36 2.66
C GLU A 214 -14.04 -13.91 2.24
N ASP A 215 -14.87 -13.18 3.00
CA ASP A 215 -15.03 -11.75 2.77
C ASP A 215 -13.73 -11.01 3.14
N GLY A 216 -12.83 -10.85 2.16
CA GLY A 216 -11.54 -10.20 2.32
C GLY A 216 -11.65 -8.78 2.86
N PHE A 217 -12.75 -8.08 2.58
CA PHE A 217 -13.00 -6.76 3.14
C PHE A 217 -13.34 -6.83 4.65
N SER A 218 -14.10 -7.82 5.08
CA SER A 218 -14.35 -8.06 6.51
C SER A 218 -13.06 -8.38 7.25
N ILE A 219 -12.20 -9.22 6.66
CA ILE A 219 -10.88 -9.53 7.20
C ILE A 219 -10.03 -8.27 7.30
N PHE A 220 -10.01 -7.43 6.26
CA PHE A 220 -9.32 -6.14 6.30
C PHE A 220 -9.82 -5.25 7.44
N LEU A 221 -11.15 -5.07 7.59
CA LEU A 221 -11.72 -4.28 8.68
C LEU A 221 -11.35 -4.81 10.06
N ARG A 222 -11.40 -6.13 10.23
CA ARG A 222 -11.02 -6.80 11.48
C ARG A 222 -9.51 -6.74 11.76
N ALA A 223 -8.68 -6.56 10.74
CA ALA A 223 -7.25 -6.37 10.86
C ALA A 223 -6.86 -4.96 11.33
N ILE A 224 -7.68 -3.93 11.09
CA ILE A 224 -7.40 -2.53 11.45
C ILE A 224 -7.02 -2.37 12.94
N PRO A 225 -7.78 -2.90 13.93
CA PRO A 225 -7.45 -2.72 15.34
C PRO A 225 -6.13 -3.40 15.77
N PHE A 226 -5.63 -4.32 14.97
CA PHE A 226 -4.34 -5.00 15.17
C PHE A 226 -3.20 -4.33 14.40
N ASN A 227 -3.44 -3.31 13.56
CA ASN A 227 -2.38 -2.62 12.84
C ASN A 227 -1.63 -1.64 13.75
N TYR A 228 -0.81 -2.22 14.64
CA TYR A 228 -0.14 -1.44 15.68
C TYR A 228 0.80 -0.40 15.11
N TYR A 229 1.57 -0.72 14.05
CA TYR A 229 2.50 0.26 13.48
C TYR A 229 1.78 1.50 12.96
N ALA A 230 0.72 1.35 12.19
CA ALA A 230 -0.05 2.47 11.67
C ALA A 230 -0.70 3.30 12.79
N LEU A 231 -1.40 2.63 13.72
CA LEU A 231 -2.10 3.30 14.81
C LEU A 231 -1.13 4.00 15.77
N LEU A 232 -0.01 3.36 16.12
CA LEU A 232 1.00 3.94 16.99
C LEU A 232 1.83 5.03 16.28
N THR A 233 2.00 4.98 14.95
CA THR A 233 2.63 6.07 14.16
C THR A 233 1.78 7.33 14.25
N ILE A 234 0.46 7.24 14.04
CA ILE A 234 -0.45 8.38 14.15
C ILE A 234 -0.44 8.96 15.56
N LEU A 235 -0.51 8.09 16.57
CA LEU A 235 -0.39 8.51 17.97
C LEU A 235 0.94 9.22 18.22
N THR A 236 2.03 8.66 17.74
CA THR A 236 3.39 9.20 17.90
C THR A 236 3.50 10.59 17.28
N MET A 237 3.03 10.78 16.05
CA MET A 237 3.04 12.10 15.40
C MET A 237 2.33 13.15 16.25
N VAL A 238 1.12 12.84 16.74
CA VAL A 238 0.34 13.76 17.58
C VAL A 238 1.09 14.05 18.89
N LEU A 239 1.62 13.03 19.55
CA LEU A 239 2.34 13.18 20.81
C LEU A 239 3.64 13.98 20.65
N LEU A 240 4.43 13.74 19.59
CA LEU A 240 5.64 14.51 19.29
C LEU A 240 5.33 16.00 19.14
N VAL A 241 4.25 16.32 18.41
CA VAL A 241 3.84 17.71 18.18
C VAL A 241 3.31 18.37 19.46
N VAL A 242 2.42 17.71 20.20
CA VAL A 242 1.78 18.26 21.40
C VAL A 242 2.78 18.38 22.55
N LEU A 243 3.62 17.37 22.74
CA LEU A 243 4.64 17.37 23.80
C LEU A 243 5.88 18.19 23.42
N LYS A 244 5.98 18.67 22.18
CA LYS A 244 7.15 19.41 21.62
C LYS A 244 8.44 18.62 21.80
N VAL A 245 8.42 17.35 21.46
CA VAL A 245 9.57 16.43 21.60
C VAL A 245 10.13 16.13 20.24
N ASP A 246 11.38 16.50 20.02
CA ASP A 246 12.15 16.07 18.86
C ASP A 246 13.44 15.41 19.36
N TYR A 247 13.81 14.28 18.75
CA TYR A 247 14.98 13.50 19.13
C TYR A 247 15.71 12.92 17.91
N GLY A 248 16.92 12.40 18.15
CA GLY A 248 17.78 11.95 17.08
C GLY A 248 18.18 13.09 16.14
N SER A 249 18.37 12.77 14.88
CA SER A 249 18.76 13.75 13.85
C SER A 249 17.66 14.80 13.57
N MET A 250 16.40 14.50 13.80
CA MET A 250 15.30 15.46 13.62
C MET A 250 15.42 16.67 14.54
N ARG A 251 15.91 16.50 15.78
CA ARG A 251 16.13 17.61 16.71
C ARG A 251 17.01 18.70 16.12
N VAL A 252 18.10 18.33 15.48
CA VAL A 252 19.05 19.28 14.84
C VAL A 252 18.33 20.08 13.74
N HIS A 253 17.49 19.44 12.93
CA HIS A 253 16.74 20.11 11.87
C HIS A 253 15.71 21.08 12.43
N GLU A 254 15.00 20.70 13.50
CA GLU A 254 13.98 21.54 14.14
C GLU A 254 14.62 22.73 14.88
N ASP A 255 15.76 22.53 15.55
CA ASP A 255 16.52 23.62 16.20
C ASP A 255 17.05 24.63 15.19
N ASN A 256 17.53 24.18 14.03
CA ASN A 256 17.96 25.05 12.95
C ASN A 256 16.78 25.81 12.33
N ALA A 257 15.64 25.15 12.16
CA ALA A 257 14.42 25.78 11.64
C ALA A 257 13.94 26.91 12.56
N LEU A 258 14.03 26.76 13.88
CA LEU A 258 13.72 27.83 14.85
C LEU A 258 14.67 29.04 14.73
N ARG A 259 15.90 28.83 14.21
CA ARG A 259 16.87 29.90 13.90
C ARG A 259 16.71 30.47 12.49
N GLY A 260 15.72 29.99 11.73
CA GLY A 260 15.39 30.44 10.38
C GLY A 260 15.96 29.59 9.25
N ASP A 261 16.73 28.54 9.53
CA ASP A 261 17.24 27.59 8.53
C ASP A 261 16.37 26.32 8.50
N ILE A 262 15.35 26.33 7.65
CA ILE A 262 14.40 25.23 7.49
C ILE A 262 14.97 24.02 6.72
N TYR A 263 16.16 24.14 6.12
CA TYR A 263 16.77 23.08 5.31
C TYR A 263 17.89 22.34 6.03
N THR A 264 18.63 22.99 6.92
CA THR A 264 19.79 22.50 7.70
C THR A 264 21.03 22.21 6.83
N THR A 265 20.87 21.70 5.61
CA THR A 265 21.97 21.39 4.70
C THR A 265 21.98 22.35 3.51
N PRO A 266 23.18 22.63 2.91
CA PRO A 266 23.27 23.53 1.75
C PRO A 266 22.67 22.93 0.48
N ASP A 267 22.51 21.61 0.42
CA ASP A 267 21.93 20.92 -0.71
C ASP A 267 20.41 21.14 -0.76
N ARG A 268 19.95 21.77 -1.84
CA ARG A 268 18.55 22.16 -2.08
C ARG A 268 18.11 21.66 -3.45
N PRO A 269 17.86 20.36 -3.60
CA PRO A 269 17.61 19.75 -4.91
C PRO A 269 16.35 20.27 -5.63
N TYR A 270 15.47 20.99 -4.92
CA TYR A 270 14.21 21.55 -5.45
C TYR A 270 14.25 23.08 -5.55
N ALA A 271 15.41 23.74 -5.44
CA ALA A 271 15.49 25.21 -5.46
C ALA A 271 15.00 25.81 -6.79
N ASP A 272 15.18 25.08 -7.90
CA ASP A 272 14.77 25.48 -9.24
C ASP A 272 13.36 24.96 -9.63
N ALA A 273 12.70 24.20 -8.76
CA ALA A 273 11.34 23.75 -9.02
C ALA A 273 10.41 24.97 -9.01
N GLN A 274 9.98 25.40 -10.20
CA GLN A 274 8.95 26.40 -10.33
C GLN A 274 7.69 25.84 -9.69
N ASP A 275 7.07 26.61 -8.80
CA ASP A 275 5.71 26.31 -8.34
C ASP A 275 4.84 26.23 -9.59
N ASP A 276 4.38 25.01 -9.92
CA ASP A 276 3.43 24.83 -11.02
C ASP A 276 2.30 25.84 -10.85
N VAL A 277 2.00 26.58 -11.92
CA VAL A 277 0.95 27.60 -11.91
C VAL A 277 -0.36 26.91 -11.60
N VAL A 278 -0.71 26.87 -10.32
CA VAL A 278 -1.97 26.32 -9.85
C VAL A 278 -3.07 27.26 -10.37
N GLU A 279 -4.02 26.73 -11.13
CA GLU A 279 -5.17 27.52 -11.57
C GLU A 279 -5.86 28.14 -10.34
N GLU A 280 -5.91 29.49 -10.28
CA GLU A 280 -6.45 30.25 -9.15
C GLU A 280 -7.96 30.07 -8.91
N LYS A 281 -8.66 29.34 -9.77
CA LYS A 281 -10.12 29.25 -9.82
C LYS A 281 -10.75 28.27 -8.82
N GLY A 282 -10.00 27.34 -8.27
CA GLY A 282 -10.54 26.31 -7.37
C GLY A 282 -10.86 26.84 -5.97
N GLY A 283 -11.89 26.27 -5.34
CA GLY A 283 -12.27 26.48 -3.94
C GLY A 283 -11.99 25.23 -3.09
N VAL A 284 -12.00 25.36 -1.76
CA VAL A 284 -11.83 24.24 -0.80
C VAL A 284 -12.85 23.12 -1.07
N ILE A 285 -14.05 23.48 -1.49
CA ILE A 285 -15.13 22.56 -1.82
C ILE A 285 -14.77 21.64 -3.00
N ASP A 286 -13.87 22.07 -3.89
CA ASP A 286 -13.45 21.30 -5.06
C ASP A 286 -12.47 20.16 -4.71
N LEU A 287 -11.96 20.12 -3.48
CA LEU A 287 -11.27 18.97 -2.88
C LEU A 287 -12.23 18.16 -1.99
N VAL A 288 -12.92 18.82 -1.09
CA VAL A 288 -13.68 18.15 -0.01
C VAL A 288 -14.92 17.44 -0.55
N PHE A 289 -15.65 18.05 -1.49
CA PHE A 289 -16.89 17.47 -2.02
C PHE A 289 -16.66 16.14 -2.76
N PRO A 290 -15.71 16.01 -3.72
CA PRO A 290 -15.45 14.73 -4.38
C PRO A 290 -15.07 13.62 -3.40
N ILE A 291 -14.29 13.92 -2.36
CA ILE A 291 -13.90 12.95 -1.34
C ILE A 291 -15.13 12.46 -0.56
N LEU A 292 -15.98 13.37 -0.10
CA LEU A 292 -17.20 13.01 0.64
C LEU A 292 -18.17 12.21 -0.25
N VAL A 293 -18.30 12.57 -1.52
CA VAL A 293 -19.12 11.84 -2.48
C VAL A 293 -18.55 10.44 -2.72
N LEU A 294 -17.25 10.29 -2.87
CA LEU A 294 -16.61 8.99 -3.02
C LEU A 294 -16.90 8.08 -1.82
N ILE A 295 -16.68 8.58 -0.61
CA ILE A 295 -16.96 7.84 0.62
C ILE A 295 -18.44 7.41 0.67
N GLY A 296 -19.35 8.35 0.44
CA GLY A 296 -20.79 8.08 0.47
C GLY A 296 -21.23 7.05 -0.59
N CYS A 297 -20.75 7.20 -1.83
CA CYS A 297 -21.07 6.27 -2.91
C CYS A 297 -20.49 4.88 -2.68
N CYS A 298 -19.27 4.75 -2.16
CA CYS A 298 -18.68 3.45 -1.83
C CYS A 298 -19.44 2.75 -0.69
N ILE A 299 -19.81 3.48 0.36
CA ILE A 299 -20.67 2.93 1.43
C ILE A 299 -22.00 2.43 0.87
N ILE A 300 -22.66 3.22 0.02
CA ILE A 300 -23.92 2.82 -0.63
C ILE A 300 -23.70 1.60 -1.54
N GLY A 301 -22.60 1.57 -2.31
CA GLY A 301 -22.24 0.45 -3.17
C GLY A 301 -22.03 -0.85 -2.38
N MET A 302 -21.38 -0.78 -1.23
CA MET A 302 -21.17 -1.92 -0.34
C MET A 302 -22.50 -2.41 0.28
N LEU A 303 -23.33 -1.50 0.77
CA LEU A 303 -24.66 -1.82 1.26
C LEU A 303 -25.54 -2.44 0.18
N TYR A 304 -25.41 -1.99 -1.07
CA TYR A 304 -26.11 -2.56 -2.22
C TYR A 304 -25.68 -4.01 -2.48
N SER A 305 -24.37 -4.26 -2.57
CA SER A 305 -23.85 -5.61 -2.80
C SER A 305 -24.18 -6.59 -1.66
N GLY A 306 -24.25 -6.10 -0.41
CA GLY A 306 -24.62 -6.90 0.75
C GLY A 306 -26.13 -7.07 0.98
N GLY A 307 -26.99 -6.57 0.07
CA GLY A 307 -28.45 -6.84 0.12
C GLY A 307 -29.25 -5.93 1.07
N PHE A 308 -28.71 -4.80 1.51
CA PHE A 308 -29.44 -3.84 2.36
C PHE A 308 -30.78 -3.42 1.77
N PHE A 309 -30.81 -3.12 0.48
CA PHE A 309 -32.03 -2.72 -0.23
C PHE A 309 -33.02 -3.88 -0.45
N SER A 310 -32.61 -5.12 -0.14
CA SER A 310 -33.45 -6.32 -0.15
C SER A 310 -33.96 -6.69 1.24
N GLY A 311 -33.73 -5.84 2.26
CA GLY A 311 -34.27 -6.00 3.61
C GLY A 311 -33.29 -6.59 4.63
N VAL A 312 -32.02 -6.78 4.28
CA VAL A 312 -30.95 -7.17 5.22
C VAL A 312 -30.61 -5.99 6.12
N SER A 313 -30.28 -6.23 7.40
CA SER A 313 -29.91 -5.16 8.32
C SER A 313 -28.61 -4.45 7.88
N PHE A 314 -28.41 -3.20 8.31
CA PHE A 314 -27.22 -2.41 7.93
C PHE A 314 -25.90 -3.14 8.26
N VAL A 315 -25.81 -3.72 9.45
CA VAL A 315 -24.58 -4.41 9.90
C VAL A 315 -24.37 -5.70 9.11
N GLU A 316 -25.40 -6.50 8.93
CA GLU A 316 -25.33 -7.75 8.15
C GLU A 316 -25.03 -7.47 6.67
N ALA A 317 -25.68 -6.46 6.08
CA ALA A 317 -25.43 -6.07 4.69
C ALA A 317 -23.99 -5.58 4.49
N PHE A 318 -23.44 -4.83 5.46
CA PHE A 318 -22.05 -4.38 5.37
C PHE A 318 -21.06 -5.53 5.52
N SER A 319 -21.33 -6.49 6.42
CA SER A 319 -20.51 -7.70 6.62
C SER A 319 -20.58 -8.68 5.44
N ALA A 320 -21.72 -8.76 4.76
CA ALA A 320 -21.94 -9.62 3.60
C ALA A 320 -21.68 -8.91 2.27
N SER A 321 -21.06 -7.71 2.29
CA SER A 321 -20.83 -6.94 1.07
C SER A 321 -19.73 -7.54 0.21
N ASP A 322 -19.96 -7.59 -1.10
CA ASP A 322 -18.91 -7.80 -2.09
C ASP A 322 -18.18 -6.47 -2.30
N ALA A 323 -16.98 -6.38 -1.74
CA ALA A 323 -16.18 -5.16 -1.79
C ALA A 323 -15.77 -4.79 -3.21
N SER A 324 -15.46 -5.76 -4.06
CA SER A 324 -15.09 -5.51 -5.46
C SER A 324 -16.23 -4.80 -6.20
N VAL A 325 -17.45 -5.34 -6.09
CA VAL A 325 -18.65 -4.73 -6.68
C VAL A 325 -18.97 -3.38 -6.04
N GLY A 326 -18.94 -3.33 -4.70
CA GLY A 326 -19.28 -2.13 -3.94
C GLY A 326 -18.36 -0.95 -4.21
N LEU A 327 -17.06 -1.18 -4.22
CA LEU A 327 -16.04 -0.16 -4.47
C LEU A 327 -16.04 0.29 -5.95
N MET A 328 -16.16 -0.65 -6.88
CA MET A 328 -16.24 -0.35 -8.32
C MET A 328 -17.44 0.54 -8.65
N LEU A 329 -18.65 0.13 -8.24
CA LEU A 329 -19.87 0.89 -8.48
C LEU A 329 -19.84 2.24 -7.76
N GLY A 330 -19.44 2.24 -6.49
CA GLY A 330 -19.36 3.46 -5.68
C GLY A 330 -18.41 4.49 -6.28
N SER A 331 -17.23 4.09 -6.69
CA SER A 331 -16.27 5.00 -7.33
C SER A 331 -16.75 5.51 -8.69
N PHE A 332 -17.41 4.65 -9.48
CA PHE A 332 -18.00 5.06 -10.76
C PHE A 332 -19.05 6.16 -10.59
N PHE A 333 -20.00 5.98 -9.66
CA PHE A 333 -21.00 7.01 -9.39
C PHE A 333 -20.38 8.28 -8.82
N ALA A 334 -19.39 8.15 -7.94
CA ALA A 334 -18.64 9.27 -7.41
C ALA A 334 -17.91 10.06 -8.52
N PHE A 335 -17.29 9.37 -9.46
CA PHE A 335 -16.66 9.97 -10.63
C PHE A 335 -17.69 10.77 -11.48
N VAL A 336 -18.83 10.17 -11.81
CA VAL A 336 -19.88 10.82 -12.59
C VAL A 336 -20.40 12.08 -11.86
N ILE A 337 -20.70 11.98 -10.57
CA ILE A 337 -21.15 13.11 -9.75
C ILE A 337 -20.08 14.21 -9.71
N THR A 338 -18.81 13.84 -9.58
CA THR A 338 -17.68 14.79 -9.56
C THR A 338 -17.52 15.52 -10.89
N VAL A 339 -17.65 14.82 -12.04
CA VAL A 339 -17.64 15.45 -13.37
C VAL A 339 -18.76 16.45 -13.50
N ILE A 340 -19.98 16.07 -13.12
CA ILE A 340 -21.16 16.98 -13.15
C ILE A 340 -20.94 18.19 -12.24
N PHE A 341 -20.46 17.96 -11.03
CA PHE A 341 -20.17 19.00 -10.05
C PHE A 341 -19.17 20.03 -10.59
N TYR A 342 -18.04 19.58 -11.17
CA TYR A 342 -17.06 20.49 -11.75
C TYR A 342 -17.56 21.24 -12.98
N ALA A 343 -18.38 20.57 -13.81
CA ALA A 343 -19.02 21.21 -14.96
C ALA A 343 -20.00 22.32 -14.52
N LEU A 344 -20.85 22.07 -13.51
CA LEU A 344 -21.78 23.05 -12.96
C LEU A 344 -21.06 24.22 -12.30
N ARG A 345 -19.97 23.95 -11.57
CA ARG A 345 -19.13 24.98 -10.96
C ARG A 345 -18.24 25.72 -11.97
N ARG A 346 -18.10 25.21 -13.18
CA ARG A 346 -17.23 25.74 -14.25
C ARG A 346 -15.76 25.86 -13.85
N VAL A 347 -15.29 25.02 -12.91
CA VAL A 347 -13.87 24.97 -12.49
C VAL A 347 -13.05 24.09 -13.42
N LEU A 348 -13.66 23.05 -14.01
CA LEU A 348 -13.01 22.17 -14.97
C LEU A 348 -13.93 22.04 -16.21
N LYS A 349 -13.34 22.09 -17.41
CA LYS A 349 -14.07 21.78 -18.64
C LYS A 349 -14.23 20.28 -18.76
N PHE A 350 -15.27 19.83 -19.45
CA PHE A 350 -15.50 18.40 -19.70
C PHE A 350 -14.30 17.73 -20.39
N THR A 351 -13.67 18.43 -21.35
CA THR A 351 -12.47 17.94 -22.04
C THR A 351 -11.30 17.72 -21.09
N ASP A 352 -11.11 18.57 -20.09
CA ASP A 352 -10.02 18.49 -19.12
C ASP A 352 -10.29 17.36 -18.11
N SER A 353 -11.58 17.16 -17.73
CA SER A 353 -12.00 16.00 -16.95
C SER A 353 -11.73 14.68 -17.69
N MET A 354 -12.02 14.62 -18.99
CA MET A 354 -11.76 13.45 -19.81
C MET A 354 -10.25 13.20 -20.03
N ALA A 355 -9.45 14.26 -20.10
CA ALA A 355 -7.98 14.14 -20.16
C ALA A 355 -7.37 13.54 -18.89
N CYS A 356 -8.07 13.61 -17.75
CA CYS A 356 -7.65 12.94 -16.51
C CYS A 356 -7.78 11.42 -16.59
N ILE A 357 -8.53 10.84 -17.52
CA ILE A 357 -8.70 9.39 -17.63
C ILE A 357 -7.37 8.69 -17.92
N PRO A 358 -6.65 9.04 -19.00
CA PRO A 358 -5.34 8.42 -19.24
C PRO A 358 -4.29 8.79 -18.19
N ASP A 359 -4.32 9.99 -17.62
CA ASP A 359 -3.36 10.42 -16.62
C ASP A 359 -3.56 9.65 -15.29
N GLY A 360 -4.81 9.49 -14.85
CA GLY A 360 -5.16 8.71 -13.68
C GLY A 360 -4.85 7.22 -13.85
N PHE A 361 -5.11 6.65 -15.04
CA PHE A 361 -4.72 5.27 -15.36
C PHE A 361 -3.21 5.08 -15.24
N LYS A 362 -2.41 5.97 -15.84
CA LYS A 362 -0.94 5.92 -15.77
C LYS A 362 -0.42 5.96 -14.33
N ALA A 363 -1.04 6.78 -13.48
CA ALA A 363 -0.66 6.87 -12.08
C ALA A 363 -0.85 5.55 -11.32
N MET A 364 -1.82 4.71 -11.71
CA MET A 364 -2.12 3.43 -11.06
C MET A 364 -1.41 2.23 -11.71
N VAL A 365 -0.74 2.38 -12.85
CA VAL A 365 -0.04 1.28 -13.53
C VAL A 365 0.91 0.49 -12.61
N PRO A 366 1.75 1.12 -11.76
CA PRO A 366 2.62 0.38 -10.85
C PRO A 366 1.83 -0.54 -9.90
N ALA A 367 0.77 -0.05 -9.30
CA ALA A 367 -0.09 -0.83 -8.42
C ALA A 367 -0.78 -1.99 -9.16
N ILE A 368 -1.31 -1.73 -10.35
CA ILE A 368 -1.96 -2.75 -11.20
C ILE A 368 -0.99 -3.88 -11.53
N LEU A 369 0.24 -3.55 -11.94
CA LEU A 369 1.26 -4.55 -12.29
C LEU A 369 1.66 -5.41 -11.08
N ILE A 370 1.90 -4.79 -9.91
CA ILE A 370 2.27 -5.53 -8.70
C ILE A 370 1.14 -6.45 -8.27
N LEU A 371 -0.11 -5.98 -8.27
CA LEU A 371 -1.28 -6.81 -7.95
C LEU A 371 -1.41 -8.00 -8.90
N THR A 372 -1.30 -7.77 -10.21
CA THR A 372 -1.37 -8.84 -11.21
C THR A 372 -0.31 -9.91 -10.96
N PHE A 373 0.95 -9.51 -10.74
CA PHE A 373 2.02 -10.47 -10.48
C PHE A 373 1.88 -11.17 -9.12
N ALA A 374 1.42 -10.47 -8.08
CA ALA A 374 1.18 -11.05 -6.78
C ALA A 374 0.06 -12.11 -6.81
N TRP A 375 -1.06 -11.81 -7.47
CA TRP A 375 -2.15 -12.78 -7.68
C TRP A 375 -1.69 -13.97 -8.53
N THR A 376 -0.88 -13.72 -9.55
CA THR A 376 -0.31 -14.80 -10.38
C THR A 376 0.62 -15.70 -9.55
N LEU A 377 1.50 -15.11 -8.71
CA LEU A 377 2.36 -15.87 -7.81
C LEU A 377 1.55 -16.70 -6.81
N LYS A 378 0.47 -16.11 -6.28
CA LYS A 378 -0.49 -16.84 -5.42
C LYS A 378 -1.09 -18.02 -6.16
N ALA A 379 -1.62 -17.82 -7.38
CA ALA A 379 -2.20 -18.91 -8.18
C ALA A 379 -1.20 -20.05 -8.43
N MET A 380 0.07 -19.72 -8.73
CA MET A 380 1.14 -20.72 -8.88
C MET A 380 1.44 -21.45 -7.57
N THR A 381 1.41 -20.75 -6.46
CA THR A 381 1.66 -21.30 -5.12
C THR A 381 0.52 -22.20 -4.67
N ASP A 382 -0.72 -21.80 -4.91
CA ASP A 382 -1.92 -22.56 -4.60
C ASP A 382 -2.01 -23.86 -5.44
N SER A 383 -1.69 -23.77 -6.72
CA SER A 383 -1.66 -24.96 -7.61
C SER A 383 -0.63 -26.02 -7.19
N LEU A 384 0.35 -25.64 -6.38
CA LEU A 384 1.33 -26.55 -5.75
C LEU A 384 0.89 -27.09 -4.39
N GLY A 385 -0.28 -26.71 -3.88
CA GLY A 385 -0.76 -27.17 -2.57
C GLY A 385 0.04 -26.60 -1.39
N ALA A 386 0.38 -25.31 -1.43
CA ALA A 386 1.14 -24.67 -0.34
C ALA A 386 0.33 -24.64 0.97
N ALA A 387 -0.97 -24.42 0.89
CA ALA A 387 -1.86 -24.41 2.04
C ALA A 387 -1.90 -25.80 2.72
N GLU A 388 -2.04 -26.87 1.95
CA GLU A 388 -2.06 -28.26 2.42
C GLU A 388 -0.73 -28.66 3.07
N TYR A 389 0.40 -28.25 2.46
CA TYR A 389 1.72 -28.49 3.05
C TYR A 389 1.87 -27.82 4.41
N VAL A 390 1.51 -26.53 4.48
CA VAL A 390 1.65 -25.78 5.73
C VAL A 390 0.69 -26.27 6.80
N ALA A 391 -0.55 -26.64 6.44
CA ALA A 391 -1.50 -27.27 7.36
C ALA A 391 -0.89 -28.56 7.96
N GLY A 392 -0.32 -29.42 7.14
CA GLY A 392 0.35 -30.65 7.60
C GLY A 392 1.56 -30.39 8.50
N VAL A 393 2.37 -29.36 8.22
CA VAL A 393 3.48 -28.93 9.08
C VAL A 393 2.96 -28.37 10.40
N MET A 394 1.88 -27.60 10.39
CA MET A 394 1.29 -27.02 11.60
C MET A 394 0.67 -28.08 12.52
N GLU A 395 0.04 -29.12 11.97
CA GLU A 395 -0.44 -30.26 12.75
C GLU A 395 0.70 -30.98 13.50
N THR A 396 1.89 -30.98 12.90
CA THR A 396 3.08 -31.67 13.46
C THR A 396 4.00 -30.75 14.27
N ALA A 397 3.94 -29.43 14.06
CA ALA A 397 4.84 -28.49 14.71
C ALA A 397 4.45 -28.21 16.17
N ALA A 398 5.46 -28.10 17.03
CA ALA A 398 5.29 -27.72 18.43
C ALA A 398 4.55 -26.36 18.53
N THR A 399 3.41 -26.37 19.20
CA THR A 399 2.46 -25.26 19.37
C THR A 399 3.05 -23.95 19.91
N GLY A 400 4.27 -23.97 20.45
CA GLY A 400 4.92 -22.81 21.07
C GLY A 400 5.38 -21.69 20.12
N LEU A 401 5.64 -21.97 18.85
CA LEU A 401 6.13 -20.96 17.90
C LEU A 401 4.99 -20.24 17.16
N VAL A 402 3.82 -20.84 17.05
CA VAL A 402 2.66 -20.25 16.36
C VAL A 402 2.28 -18.89 16.95
N ASN A 403 2.35 -18.75 18.27
CA ASN A 403 2.03 -17.51 18.95
C ASN A 403 3.03 -16.36 18.67
N PHE A 404 4.23 -16.65 18.20
CA PHE A 404 5.21 -15.64 17.79
C PHE A 404 5.10 -15.25 16.31
N LEU A 405 4.32 -15.98 15.52
CA LEU A 405 4.21 -15.78 14.07
C LEU A 405 3.86 -14.34 13.68
N PRO A 406 2.88 -13.65 14.30
CA PRO A 406 2.61 -12.26 13.94
C PRO A 406 3.82 -11.34 14.12
N ALA A 407 4.58 -11.49 15.18
CA ALA A 407 5.78 -10.70 15.42
C ALA A 407 6.91 -11.03 14.42
N ILE A 408 7.08 -12.30 14.07
CA ILE A 408 8.04 -12.75 13.06
C ILE A 408 7.65 -12.19 11.68
N ILE A 409 6.38 -12.30 11.31
CA ILE A 409 5.85 -11.78 10.04
C ILE A 409 6.02 -10.25 9.95
N PHE A 410 5.78 -9.54 11.05
CA PHE A 410 6.04 -8.10 11.12
C PHE A 410 7.51 -7.78 10.80
N LEU A 411 8.47 -8.49 11.41
CA LEU A 411 9.90 -8.28 11.14
C LEU A 411 10.28 -8.65 9.70
N VAL A 412 9.77 -9.74 9.18
CA VAL A 412 10.02 -10.15 7.78
C VAL A 412 9.45 -9.08 6.83
N GLY A 413 8.25 -8.59 7.10
CA GLY A 413 7.65 -7.49 6.34
C GLY A 413 8.48 -6.21 6.38
N CYS A 414 8.98 -5.82 7.58
CA CYS A 414 9.89 -4.67 7.72
C CYS A 414 11.16 -4.84 6.88
N PHE A 415 11.77 -6.01 6.93
CA PHE A 415 13.02 -6.28 6.21
C PHE A 415 12.81 -6.29 4.70
N LEU A 416 11.75 -6.93 4.24
CA LEU A 416 11.44 -7.06 2.82
C LEU A 416 11.10 -5.69 2.21
N ALA A 417 10.22 -4.91 2.85
CA ALA A 417 9.85 -3.58 2.39
C ALA A 417 11.03 -2.60 2.42
N PHE A 418 11.87 -2.66 3.45
CA PHE A 418 13.10 -1.88 3.50
C PHE A 418 14.03 -2.17 2.32
N ALA A 419 14.21 -3.44 1.99
CA ALA A 419 15.13 -3.87 0.93
C ALA A 419 14.58 -3.62 -0.48
N THR A 420 13.26 -3.72 -0.67
CA THR A 420 12.62 -3.54 -1.98
C THR A 420 12.17 -2.10 -2.23
N GLY A 421 12.01 -1.30 -1.18
CA GLY A 421 11.49 0.07 -1.28
C GLY A 421 10.00 0.14 -1.61
N THR A 422 9.24 -0.94 -1.35
CA THR A 422 7.81 -0.96 -1.64
C THR A 422 7.01 -1.77 -0.63
N SER A 423 5.97 -1.15 -0.09
CA SER A 423 4.99 -1.84 0.74
C SER A 423 4.12 -2.78 -0.07
N TRP A 424 3.70 -2.36 -1.28
CA TRP A 424 2.80 -3.11 -2.15
C TRP A 424 3.39 -4.47 -2.55
N GLY A 425 4.64 -4.50 -2.98
CA GLY A 425 5.34 -5.75 -3.28
C GLY A 425 5.47 -6.66 -2.06
N THR A 426 5.71 -6.07 -0.90
CA THR A 426 5.91 -6.81 0.35
C THR A 426 4.62 -7.50 0.81
N PHE A 427 3.51 -6.78 0.95
CA PHE A 427 2.28 -7.43 1.39
C PHE A 427 1.69 -8.33 0.30
N GLY A 428 1.91 -8.01 -0.98
CA GLY A 428 1.52 -8.87 -2.10
C GLY A 428 2.18 -10.24 -2.07
N ILE A 429 3.39 -10.35 -1.54
CA ILE A 429 4.08 -11.62 -1.33
C ILE A 429 3.64 -12.29 -0.01
N LEU A 430 3.56 -11.54 1.10
CA LEU A 430 3.39 -12.11 2.43
C LEU A 430 1.95 -12.48 2.77
N ILE A 431 0.95 -11.71 2.33
CA ILE A 431 -0.46 -11.99 2.67
C ILE A 431 -0.91 -13.35 2.12
N PRO A 432 -0.67 -13.71 0.85
CA PRO A 432 -1.02 -15.05 0.35
C PRO A 432 -0.40 -16.18 1.19
N ILE A 433 0.85 -16.02 1.64
CA ILE A 433 1.52 -17.01 2.50
C ILE A 433 0.79 -17.13 3.84
N VAL A 434 0.45 -16.00 4.47
CA VAL A 434 -0.27 -15.99 5.75
C VAL A 434 -1.65 -16.63 5.61
N VAL A 435 -2.37 -16.33 4.53
CA VAL A 435 -3.67 -16.95 4.25
C VAL A 435 -3.51 -18.46 4.14
N ALA A 436 -2.55 -18.93 3.34
CA ALA A 436 -2.28 -20.37 3.18
C ALA A 436 -1.95 -21.08 4.52
N VAL A 437 -1.24 -20.39 5.43
CA VAL A 437 -0.86 -20.95 6.75
C VAL A 437 -2.06 -21.10 7.69
N PHE A 438 -2.98 -20.13 7.69
CA PHE A 438 -4.01 -20.04 8.74
C PHE A 438 -5.42 -20.31 8.26
N GLN A 439 -5.68 -20.34 6.95
CA GLN A 439 -7.01 -20.57 6.39
C GLN A 439 -7.55 -21.93 6.88
N GLY A 440 -8.74 -21.90 7.47
CA GLY A 440 -9.38 -23.08 8.01
C GLY A 440 -8.83 -23.60 9.35
N THR A 441 -7.77 -23.00 9.92
CA THR A 441 -7.17 -23.42 11.20
C THR A 441 -7.40 -22.43 12.33
N ASN A 442 -6.99 -21.17 12.19
CA ASN A 442 -7.14 -20.12 13.21
C ASN A 442 -7.37 -18.75 12.56
N GLU A 443 -8.62 -18.40 12.32
CA GLU A 443 -9.00 -17.14 11.68
C GLU A 443 -8.49 -15.89 12.43
N THR A 444 -8.57 -15.88 13.76
CA THR A 444 -8.08 -14.73 14.55
C THR A 444 -6.58 -14.55 14.37
N MET A 445 -5.80 -15.62 14.39
CA MET A 445 -4.35 -15.56 14.16
C MET A 445 -4.03 -15.15 12.74
N MET A 446 -4.83 -15.57 11.74
CA MET A 446 -4.73 -15.13 10.36
C MET A 446 -4.90 -13.61 10.26
N ILE A 447 -5.94 -13.06 10.86
CA ILE A 447 -6.21 -11.61 10.86
C ILE A 447 -5.08 -10.82 11.52
N ILE A 448 -4.58 -11.28 12.68
CA ILE A 448 -3.43 -10.64 13.36
C ILE A 448 -2.18 -10.70 12.48
N SER A 449 -1.95 -11.81 11.81
CA SER A 449 -0.78 -12.01 10.94
C SER A 449 -0.88 -11.21 9.64
N ILE A 450 -2.06 -11.09 9.04
CA ILE A 450 -2.32 -10.18 7.90
C ILE A 450 -2.05 -8.74 8.33
N SER A 451 -2.55 -8.34 9.50
CA SER A 451 -2.26 -7.02 10.05
C SER A 451 -0.77 -6.79 10.28
N ALA A 452 -0.05 -7.82 10.75
CA ALA A 452 1.40 -7.76 10.92
C ALA A 452 2.16 -7.64 9.58
N CYS A 453 1.68 -8.31 8.52
CA CYS A 453 2.20 -8.12 7.15
C CYS A 453 2.07 -6.67 6.69
N MET A 454 0.87 -6.12 6.82
CA MET A 454 0.57 -4.74 6.42
C MET A 454 1.42 -3.74 7.21
N ALA A 455 1.47 -3.90 8.54
CA ALA A 455 2.23 -3.04 9.44
C ALA A 455 3.74 -3.12 9.18
N GLY A 456 4.27 -4.32 8.95
CA GLY A 456 5.68 -4.54 8.61
C GLY A 456 6.05 -3.93 7.27
N ALA A 457 5.19 -4.10 6.26
CA ALA A 457 5.39 -3.51 4.94
C ALA A 457 5.47 -1.98 5.01
N VAL A 458 4.56 -1.33 5.74
CA VAL A 458 4.59 0.13 5.93
C VAL A 458 5.82 0.57 6.73
N CYS A 459 6.18 -0.15 7.79
CA CYS A 459 7.34 0.17 8.60
C CYS A 459 8.65 0.12 7.81
N GLY A 460 8.86 -0.95 7.04
CA GLY A 460 10.06 -1.12 6.22
C GLY A 460 10.16 -0.08 5.11
N ASP A 461 9.05 0.23 4.48
CA ASP A 461 8.94 1.27 3.44
C ASP A 461 9.32 2.66 4.00
N HIS A 462 8.78 3.05 5.15
CA HIS A 462 9.13 4.27 5.87
C HIS A 462 10.64 4.37 6.20
N CYS A 463 11.31 3.26 6.40
CA CYS A 463 12.73 3.24 6.73
C CYS A 463 13.61 3.22 5.46
N SER A 464 13.05 2.94 4.29
CA SER A 464 13.80 2.66 3.08
C SER A 464 14.19 3.94 2.31
N PRO A 465 15.49 4.14 2.02
CA PRO A 465 15.92 5.26 1.19
C PRO A 465 15.58 5.09 -0.30
N ILE A 466 15.11 3.93 -0.71
CA ILE A 466 14.69 3.64 -2.09
C ILE A 466 13.18 3.51 -2.22
N SER A 467 12.43 3.82 -1.16
CA SER A 467 10.97 3.84 -1.18
C SER A 467 10.47 4.95 -2.09
N ASP A 468 9.58 4.60 -3.00
CA ASP A 468 8.91 5.55 -3.89
C ASP A 468 8.07 6.57 -3.11
N LYS A 469 7.40 6.15 -2.01
CA LYS A 469 6.61 7.04 -1.15
C LYS A 469 7.50 8.02 -0.38
N THR A 470 8.59 7.52 0.21
CA THR A 470 9.55 8.36 0.92
C THR A 470 10.22 9.39 -0.03
N ILE A 471 10.48 8.99 -1.29
CA ILE A 471 10.95 9.90 -2.34
C ILE A 471 9.87 10.94 -2.66
N MET A 472 8.60 10.54 -2.80
CA MET A 472 7.50 11.45 -3.10
C MET A 472 7.18 12.40 -1.94
N ALA A 473 7.27 11.93 -0.68
CA ALA A 473 7.13 12.78 0.50
C ALA A 473 8.25 13.83 0.56
N SER A 474 9.49 13.43 0.22
CA SER A 474 10.62 14.36 0.10
C SER A 474 10.37 15.41 -0.99
N ALA A 475 9.87 15.00 -2.15
CA ALA A 475 9.53 15.89 -3.26
C ALA A 475 8.36 16.84 -2.89
N GLY A 476 7.31 16.32 -2.28
CA GLY A 476 6.17 17.12 -1.79
C GLY A 476 6.59 18.18 -0.78
N ALA A 477 7.43 17.82 0.18
CA ALA A 477 8.02 18.74 1.15
C ALA A 477 9.12 19.61 0.55
N GLN A 478 9.64 19.31 -0.62
CA GLN A 478 10.89 19.87 -1.19
C GLN A 478 12.05 19.77 -0.19
N CYS A 479 12.21 18.62 0.40
CA CYS A 479 13.26 18.26 1.34
C CYS A 479 14.36 17.46 0.63
N ASN A 480 15.62 17.62 1.04
CA ASN A 480 16.64 16.66 0.63
C ASN A 480 16.27 15.26 1.10
N HIS A 481 16.26 14.30 0.17
CA HIS A 481 15.76 12.95 0.42
C HIS A 481 16.55 12.22 1.51
N VAL A 482 17.88 12.35 1.54
CA VAL A 482 18.73 11.72 2.56
C VAL A 482 18.45 12.32 3.94
N ASN A 483 18.20 13.63 4.00
CA ASN A 483 17.78 14.29 5.25
C ASN A 483 16.45 13.75 5.74
N HIS A 484 15.46 13.60 4.85
CA HIS A 484 14.17 13.04 5.20
C HIS A 484 14.33 11.63 5.79
N VAL A 485 14.97 10.70 5.06
CA VAL A 485 15.17 9.31 5.53
C VAL A 485 15.90 9.26 6.86
N SER A 486 17.03 9.98 6.99
CA SER A 486 17.85 9.94 8.20
C SER A 486 17.15 10.54 9.43
N THR A 487 16.27 11.52 9.23
CA THR A 487 15.57 12.18 10.33
C THR A 487 14.33 11.42 10.78
N GLN A 488 13.64 10.71 9.89
CA GLN A 488 12.47 9.92 10.28
C GLN A 488 12.84 8.55 10.86
N LEU A 489 14.00 8.00 10.50
CA LEU A 489 14.41 6.66 10.94
C LEU A 489 14.36 6.44 12.46
N PRO A 490 14.84 7.36 13.34
CA PRO A 490 14.70 7.19 14.79
C PRO A 490 13.23 7.10 15.25
N TYR A 491 12.34 7.85 14.62
CA TYR A 491 10.91 7.83 14.94
C TYR A 491 10.27 6.52 14.50
N ALA A 492 10.49 6.10 13.26
CA ALA A 492 9.96 4.85 12.72
C ALA A 492 10.46 3.64 13.52
N MET A 493 11.74 3.59 13.87
CA MET A 493 12.32 2.50 14.68
C MET A 493 11.76 2.44 16.10
N THR A 494 11.45 3.59 16.71
CA THR A 494 10.82 3.63 18.04
C THR A 494 9.42 3.02 17.98
N VAL A 495 8.63 3.40 16.97
CA VAL A 495 7.28 2.83 16.76
C VAL A 495 7.37 1.34 16.41
N ALA A 496 8.34 0.94 15.58
CA ALA A 496 8.55 -0.44 15.19
C ALA A 496 8.86 -1.34 16.41
N ALA A 497 9.73 -0.88 17.31
CA ALA A 497 10.08 -1.64 18.51
C ALA A 497 8.85 -1.86 19.42
N VAL A 498 8.04 -0.83 19.65
CA VAL A 498 6.81 -0.95 20.45
C VAL A 498 5.78 -1.83 19.74
N SER A 499 5.64 -1.70 18.41
CA SER A 499 4.73 -2.52 17.60
C SER A 499 5.13 -3.99 17.65
N PHE A 500 6.42 -4.30 17.54
CA PHE A 500 6.94 -5.67 17.66
C PHE A 500 6.55 -6.30 19.00
N VAL A 501 6.81 -5.61 20.12
CA VAL A 501 6.41 -6.09 21.45
C VAL A 501 4.90 -6.30 21.53
N THR A 502 4.12 -5.39 20.94
CA THR A 502 2.66 -5.50 20.92
C THR A 502 2.19 -6.69 20.08
N TYR A 503 2.85 -7.01 18.95
CA TYR A 503 2.57 -8.23 18.17
C TYR A 503 2.94 -9.51 18.91
N VAL A 504 4.02 -9.52 19.69
CA VAL A 504 4.32 -10.66 20.58
C VAL A 504 3.16 -10.87 21.55
N ILE A 505 2.69 -9.81 22.22
CA ILE A 505 1.55 -9.90 23.14
C ILE A 505 0.29 -10.37 22.42
N ALA A 506 0.02 -9.84 21.23
CA ALA A 506 -1.17 -10.17 20.44
C ALA A 506 -1.20 -11.62 19.99
N GLY A 507 -0.07 -12.25 19.73
CA GLY A 507 0.00 -13.67 19.42
C GLY A 507 -0.49 -14.56 20.55
N PHE A 508 -0.35 -14.12 21.81
CA PHE A 508 -0.85 -14.88 22.98
C PHE A 508 -2.25 -14.49 23.40
N VAL A 509 -2.57 -13.20 23.36
CA VAL A 509 -3.85 -12.65 23.91
C VAL A 509 -4.97 -12.68 22.86
N GLN A 510 -4.65 -12.53 21.59
CA GLN A 510 -5.57 -12.57 20.44
C GLN A 510 -6.81 -11.66 20.59
N ASN A 511 -6.66 -10.53 21.28
CA ASN A 511 -7.74 -9.57 21.52
C ASN A 511 -7.25 -8.13 21.31
N ALA A 512 -7.79 -7.47 20.28
CA ALA A 512 -7.42 -6.10 19.92
C ALA A 512 -7.71 -5.10 21.04
N TRP A 513 -8.82 -5.26 21.74
CA TRP A 513 -9.25 -4.36 22.82
C TRP A 513 -8.36 -4.42 24.06
N ILE A 514 -7.51 -5.44 24.18
CA ILE A 514 -6.49 -5.56 25.23
C ILE A 514 -5.13 -5.12 24.69
N CYS A 515 -4.74 -5.64 23.53
CA CYS A 515 -3.41 -5.42 22.97
C CYS A 515 -3.18 -3.96 22.53
N LEU A 516 -4.17 -3.32 21.89
CA LEU A 516 -4.03 -1.94 21.44
C LEU A 516 -3.85 -0.94 22.60
N PRO A 517 -4.65 -0.96 23.68
CA PRO A 517 -4.38 -0.14 24.86
C PRO A 517 -3.01 -0.36 25.49
N ILE A 518 -2.53 -1.61 25.53
CA ILE A 518 -1.17 -1.91 26.00
C ILE A 518 -0.13 -1.25 25.09
N GLY A 519 -0.27 -1.37 23.77
CA GLY A 519 0.61 -0.70 22.81
C GLY A 519 0.61 0.83 22.96
N ILE A 520 -0.57 1.44 23.16
CA ILE A 520 -0.71 2.88 23.42
C ILE A 520 0.01 3.30 24.70
N ILE A 521 -0.15 2.53 25.79
CA ILE A 521 0.52 2.80 27.06
C ILE A 521 2.04 2.68 26.90
N LEU A 522 2.52 1.62 26.25
CA LEU A 522 3.94 1.41 25.98
C LEU A 522 4.52 2.55 25.14
N MET A 523 3.84 2.95 24.07
CA MET A 523 4.30 4.02 23.18
C MET A 523 4.34 5.37 23.91
N THR A 524 3.27 5.70 24.62
CA THR A 524 3.18 6.94 25.42
C THR A 524 4.27 6.95 26.49
N GLY A 525 4.46 5.87 27.23
CA GLY A 525 5.53 5.72 28.22
C GLY A 525 6.92 5.90 27.61
N THR A 526 7.18 5.29 26.46
CA THR A 526 8.45 5.42 25.73
C THR A 526 8.72 6.88 25.36
N LEU A 527 7.73 7.62 24.85
CA LEU A 527 7.90 9.04 24.50
C LEU A 527 8.12 9.93 25.74
N PHE A 528 7.48 9.64 26.88
CA PHE A 528 7.76 10.36 28.13
C PHE A 528 9.19 10.09 28.64
N VAL A 529 9.68 8.87 28.53
CA VAL A 529 11.07 8.53 28.86
C VAL A 529 12.05 9.27 27.92
N ILE A 530 11.81 9.25 26.61
CA ILE A 530 12.62 9.99 25.63
C ILE A 530 12.62 11.48 25.97
N ARG A 531 11.45 12.07 26.26
CA ARG A 531 11.34 13.48 26.68
C ARG A 531 12.15 13.79 27.94
N ALA A 532 12.12 12.90 28.93
CA ALA A 532 12.86 13.09 30.18
C ALA A 532 14.39 13.01 29.98
N ILE A 533 14.85 12.24 28.99
CA ILE A 533 16.27 12.14 28.65
C ILE A 533 16.69 13.36 27.83
N THR A 534 15.96 13.70 26.77
CA THR A 534 16.31 14.79 25.85
C THR A 534 16.12 16.18 26.48
N GLY A 535 15.16 16.36 27.37
CA GLY A 535 14.93 17.62 28.08
C GLY A 535 15.90 17.91 29.23
N LYS A 536 16.78 16.95 29.58
CA LYS A 536 17.86 17.19 30.56
C LYS A 536 19.15 17.74 29.92
N GLU A 537 19.20 17.79 28.60
CA GLU A 537 20.35 18.32 27.86
C GLU A 537 20.19 19.82 27.51
N GLU A 538 19.07 20.45 27.88
CA GLU A 538 18.85 21.89 27.85
C GLU A 538 19.18 22.52 29.24
#